data_2702f34b601123ac315e040e9a42f67b
#
_entry.id   2702f34b601123ac315e040e9a42f67b
#
_cell.length_a   1.000
_cell.length_b   1.000
_cell.length_c   1.000
_cell.angle_alpha   90.00
_cell.angle_beta   90.00
_cell.angle_gamma   90.00
#
_symmetry.space_group_name_H-M   'P 1'
#
loop_
_entity.id
_entity.type
_entity.pdbx_description
1 polymer ?
#
loop_
_entity_poly.entity_id
_entity_poly.type
_entity_poly.pdbx_seq_one_letter_code
_entity_poly.pdbx_strand_id
1 'polypeptide(L)'
;MNKLSFLFFSLLKKFFQCSIIIYFLILGSLAYGENHIIKSHGISTFGELKYNSDFQHLDYVNPNAPKGGEVSIWAFGSFDSMHPYTTKGRSGSLSSIFFESLLTGTSDEIGSAYGLVAKSMEYPKDRSWVIFNMRPEAKFSDNTPLTAEDVMFSYKLLQEKGLPSFRAVIEKEID
;
A
#
# COMPACT_ATOMS: atom_id res chain seq x y z
N MET A 1 -15.94 48.99 -51.18
CA MET A 1 -16.10 47.93 -50.11
C MET A 1 -16.65 48.62 -48.89
N ASN A 2 -17.94 48.42 -48.59
CA ASN A 2 -18.68 49.23 -47.61
C ASN A 2 -18.19 48.93 -46.15
N LYS A 3 -18.03 50.02 -45.38
CA LYS A 3 -17.69 49.95 -43.92
C LYS A 3 -18.52 48.93 -43.15
N LEU A 4 -19.72 48.66 -43.60
CA LEU A 4 -20.65 47.68 -42.97
C LEU A 4 -20.19 46.24 -43.14
N SER A 5 -19.61 45.86 -44.28
CA SER A 5 -19.09 44.53 -44.53
C SER A 5 -17.82 44.23 -43.74
N PHE A 6 -16.99 45.22 -43.48
CA PHE A 6 -15.78 45.09 -42.67
C PHE A 6 -16.10 44.88 -41.17
N LEU A 7 -17.11 45.60 -40.67
CA LEU A 7 -17.59 45.40 -39.29
C LEU A 7 -18.21 44.02 -39.09
N PHE A 8 -18.97 43.53 -40.06
CA PHE A 8 -19.59 42.21 -40.00
C PHE A 8 -18.54 41.07 -39.98
N PHE A 9 -17.51 41.15 -40.80
CA PHE A 9 -16.41 40.19 -40.82
C PHE A 9 -15.57 40.22 -39.53
N SER A 10 -15.38 41.39 -38.93
CA SER A 10 -14.66 41.53 -37.65
C SER A 10 -15.45 40.92 -36.49
N LEU A 11 -16.75 41.11 -36.45
CA LEU A 11 -17.63 40.49 -35.45
C LEU A 11 -17.69 38.97 -35.59
N LEU A 12 -17.78 38.46 -36.82
CA LEU A 12 -17.78 37.02 -37.10
C LEU A 12 -16.47 36.35 -36.65
N LYS A 13 -15.32 36.99 -36.88
CA LYS A 13 -14.02 36.48 -36.37
C LYS A 13 -13.96 36.42 -34.85
N LYS A 14 -14.45 37.44 -34.17
CA LYS A 14 -14.49 37.44 -32.68
C LYS A 14 -15.42 36.36 -32.11
N PHE A 15 -16.58 36.17 -32.76
CA PHE A 15 -17.50 35.07 -32.37
C PHE A 15 -16.85 33.70 -32.56
N PHE A 16 -16.14 33.46 -33.64
CA PHE A 16 -15.45 32.22 -33.93
C PHE A 16 -14.30 31.96 -32.94
N GLN A 17 -13.54 33.00 -32.57
CA GLN A 17 -12.48 32.92 -31.56
C GLN A 17 -13.04 32.61 -30.16
N CYS A 18 -14.13 33.27 -29.74
CA CYS A 18 -14.78 32.96 -28.46
C CYS A 18 -15.35 31.54 -28.42
N SER A 19 -15.92 31.05 -29.54
CA SER A 19 -16.45 29.69 -29.63
C SER A 19 -15.35 28.62 -29.48
N ILE A 20 -14.18 28.84 -30.05
CA ILE A 20 -13.03 27.95 -29.94
C ILE A 20 -12.49 27.93 -28.50
N ILE A 21 -12.41 29.08 -27.83
CA ILE A 21 -11.96 29.17 -26.43
C ILE A 21 -12.93 28.45 -25.51
N ILE A 22 -14.24 28.61 -25.69
CA ILE A 22 -15.27 27.93 -24.91
C ILE A 22 -15.20 26.41 -25.14
N TYR A 23 -14.97 25.97 -26.39
CA TYR A 23 -14.80 24.54 -26.72
C TYR A 23 -13.57 23.91 -26.02
N PHE A 24 -12.44 24.63 -26.00
CA PHE A 24 -11.24 24.20 -25.27
C PHE A 24 -11.43 24.18 -23.74
N LEU A 25 -12.19 25.13 -23.17
CA LEU A 25 -12.51 25.16 -21.77
C LEU A 25 -13.43 24.00 -21.36
N ILE A 26 -14.39 23.63 -22.23
CA ILE A 26 -15.30 22.48 -22.00
C ILE A 26 -14.52 21.15 -22.11
N LEU A 27 -13.60 21.02 -23.07
CA LEU A 27 -12.75 19.83 -23.19
C LEU A 27 -11.77 19.68 -22.02
N GLY A 28 -11.26 20.78 -21.47
CA GLY A 28 -10.40 20.78 -20.28
C GLY A 28 -11.11 20.31 -19.01
N SER A 29 -12.41 20.55 -18.89
CA SER A 29 -13.19 20.12 -17.72
C SER A 29 -13.58 18.63 -17.74
N LEU A 30 -13.51 17.96 -18.89
CA LEU A 30 -13.76 16.52 -19.03
C LEU A 30 -12.52 15.66 -18.68
N ALA A 31 -11.35 16.28 -18.48
CA ALA A 31 -10.11 15.59 -18.14
C ALA A 31 -9.85 15.47 -16.60
N TYR A 32 -10.79 15.90 -15.77
CA TYR A 32 -10.75 15.57 -14.35
C TYR A 32 -11.09 14.08 -14.20
N GLY A 33 -10.07 13.25 -14.26
CA GLY A 33 -10.18 11.82 -14.01
C GLY A 33 -10.77 11.64 -12.60
N GLU A 34 -11.89 10.97 -12.52
CA GLU A 34 -12.45 10.48 -11.27
C GLU A 34 -11.35 9.69 -10.54
N ASN A 35 -10.89 10.18 -9.40
CA ASN A 35 -9.94 9.46 -8.55
C ASN A 35 -10.66 8.21 -8.03
N HIS A 36 -10.67 7.16 -8.83
CA HIS A 36 -11.29 5.90 -8.47
C HIS A 36 -10.48 5.28 -7.32
N ILE A 37 -11.07 5.28 -6.13
CA ILE A 37 -10.48 4.62 -4.95
C ILE A 37 -10.65 3.12 -5.12
N ILE A 38 -9.55 2.40 -5.10
CA ILE A 38 -9.50 0.94 -5.14
C ILE A 38 -9.55 0.46 -3.69
N LYS A 39 -10.53 -0.40 -3.37
CA LYS A 39 -10.60 -1.11 -2.10
C LYS A 39 -10.28 -2.57 -2.35
N SER A 40 -9.23 -3.08 -1.70
CA SER A 40 -8.72 -4.42 -1.96
C SER A 40 -8.24 -5.09 -0.66
N HIS A 41 -8.25 -6.43 -0.64
CA HIS A 41 -7.68 -7.27 0.41
C HIS A 41 -6.18 -7.53 0.20
N GLY A 42 -5.61 -7.04 -0.89
CA GLY A 42 -4.21 -7.19 -1.24
C GLY A 42 -3.81 -6.23 -2.35
N ILE A 43 -2.56 -6.24 -2.70
CA ILE A 43 -1.98 -5.44 -3.79
C ILE A 43 -1.05 -6.31 -4.63
N SER A 44 -1.10 -6.15 -5.95
CA SER A 44 -0.15 -6.76 -6.88
C SER A 44 0.60 -5.70 -7.67
N THR A 45 1.88 -5.96 -7.93
CA THR A 45 2.71 -5.15 -8.82
C THR A 45 2.55 -5.57 -10.28
N PHE A 46 2.23 -6.84 -10.53
CA PHE A 46 2.27 -7.46 -11.86
C PHE A 46 0.91 -8.06 -12.28
N GLY A 47 -0.17 -7.35 -12.08
CA GLY A 47 -1.48 -7.77 -12.54
C GLY A 47 -2.50 -7.96 -11.43
N GLU A 48 -3.38 -8.94 -11.59
CA GLU A 48 -4.43 -9.24 -10.63
C GLU A 48 -3.93 -10.17 -9.53
N LEU A 49 -4.60 -10.13 -8.37
CA LEU A 49 -4.32 -11.03 -7.26
C LEU A 49 -4.78 -12.45 -7.58
N LYS A 50 -3.96 -13.44 -7.27
CA LYS A 50 -4.28 -14.86 -7.45
C LYS A 50 -5.42 -15.32 -6.52
N TYR A 51 -5.37 -14.89 -5.26
CA TYR A 51 -6.35 -15.27 -4.25
C TYR A 51 -7.45 -14.23 -4.13
N ASN A 52 -8.71 -14.68 -4.07
CA ASN A 52 -9.87 -13.81 -3.84
C ASN A 52 -9.93 -13.36 -2.37
N SER A 53 -10.82 -12.41 -2.08
CA SER A 53 -10.96 -11.84 -0.71
C SER A 53 -11.47 -12.83 0.35
N ASP A 54 -12.02 -13.96 -0.05
CA ASP A 54 -12.60 -15.00 0.81
C ASP A 54 -11.77 -16.29 0.88
N PHE A 55 -10.52 -16.27 0.35
CA PHE A 55 -9.65 -17.44 0.43
C PHE A 55 -9.43 -17.87 1.89
N GLN A 56 -9.43 -19.17 2.13
CA GLN A 56 -9.29 -19.75 3.45
C GLN A 56 -7.87 -20.23 3.74
N HIS A 57 -7.12 -20.55 2.73
CA HIS A 57 -5.71 -20.98 2.80
C HIS A 57 -5.03 -20.74 1.46
N LEU A 58 -3.72 -20.68 1.48
CA LEU A 58 -2.89 -20.64 0.28
C LEU A 58 -2.85 -22.01 -0.38
N ASP A 59 -2.75 -22.09 -1.71
CA ASP A 59 -2.83 -23.34 -2.46
C ASP A 59 -1.77 -24.39 -2.08
N TYR A 60 -0.61 -23.93 -1.65
CA TYR A 60 0.49 -24.79 -1.21
C TYR A 60 0.40 -25.22 0.26
N VAL A 61 -0.63 -24.81 0.99
CA VAL A 61 -0.85 -25.17 2.41
C VAL A 61 -1.85 -26.32 2.49
N ASN A 62 -1.50 -27.36 3.24
CA ASN A 62 -2.45 -28.42 3.58
C ASN A 62 -3.29 -28.01 4.81
N PRO A 63 -4.58 -27.67 4.63
CA PRO A 63 -5.45 -27.24 5.73
C PRO A 63 -5.70 -28.33 6.77
N ASN A 64 -5.49 -29.61 6.39
CA ASN A 64 -5.67 -30.77 7.29
C ASN A 64 -4.36 -31.19 7.98
N ALA A 65 -3.27 -30.43 7.81
CA ALA A 65 -2.02 -30.73 8.50
C ALA A 65 -2.19 -30.65 10.02
N PRO A 66 -1.59 -31.59 10.78
CA PRO A 66 -1.58 -31.50 12.24
C PRO A 66 -1.00 -30.16 12.71
N LYS A 67 -1.63 -29.57 13.73
CA LYS A 67 -1.12 -28.34 14.35
C LYS A 67 -0.19 -28.70 15.50
N GLY A 68 0.98 -28.04 15.54
CA GLY A 68 1.99 -28.24 16.57
C GLY A 68 3.17 -29.09 16.09
N GLY A 69 3.98 -29.53 17.04
CA GLY A 69 5.25 -30.22 16.80
C GLY A 69 6.45 -29.32 17.07
N GLU A 70 7.63 -29.85 16.83
CA GLU A 70 8.92 -29.18 17.02
C GLU A 70 9.75 -29.30 15.75
N VAL A 71 10.33 -28.16 15.34
CA VAL A 71 11.28 -28.11 14.22
C VAL A 71 12.61 -27.57 14.74
N SER A 72 13.66 -28.39 14.68
CA SER A 72 15.02 -27.96 14.99
C SER A 72 15.72 -27.56 13.71
N ILE A 73 16.24 -26.34 13.66
CA ILE A 73 17.03 -25.84 12.53
C ILE A 73 18.45 -25.53 12.97
N TRP A 74 19.36 -25.72 12.06
CA TRP A 74 20.73 -25.27 12.27
C TRP A 74 20.87 -23.79 11.91
N ALA A 75 21.55 -23.03 12.75
CA ALA A 75 21.91 -21.65 12.48
C ALA A 75 23.36 -21.37 12.83
N PHE A 76 24.06 -20.64 11.97
CA PHE A 76 25.46 -20.27 12.19
C PHE A 76 25.58 -19.06 13.12
N GLY A 77 26.49 -19.15 14.08
CA GLY A 77 26.86 -18.05 14.97
C GLY A 77 26.12 -18.07 16.32
N SER A 78 26.06 -16.92 16.96
CA SER A 78 25.41 -16.70 18.26
C SER A 78 24.49 -15.51 18.18
N PHE A 79 23.62 -15.32 19.16
CA PHE A 79 22.73 -14.17 19.29
C PHE A 79 22.71 -13.67 20.75
N ASP A 80 22.34 -12.42 20.92
CA ASP A 80 22.15 -11.76 22.21
C ASP A 80 20.82 -10.98 22.29
N SER A 81 20.02 -11.05 21.25
CA SER A 81 18.70 -10.40 21.18
C SER A 81 17.72 -11.24 20.36
N MET A 82 16.45 -11.22 20.76
CA MET A 82 15.34 -11.74 19.94
C MET A 82 14.62 -10.63 19.17
N HIS A 83 15.13 -9.42 19.19
CA HIS A 83 14.55 -8.29 18.46
C HIS A 83 15.20 -8.16 17.07
N PRO A 84 14.46 -8.42 15.96
CA PRO A 84 15.04 -8.47 14.61
C PRO A 84 15.41 -7.09 14.05
N TYR A 85 14.87 -6.01 14.61
CA TYR A 85 15.07 -4.63 14.15
C TYR A 85 16.10 -3.86 15.00
N THR A 86 16.85 -4.54 15.86
CA THR A 86 17.85 -3.88 16.71
C THR A 86 19.00 -3.32 15.88
N THR A 87 19.47 -2.13 16.27
CA THR A 87 20.70 -1.53 15.73
C THR A 87 21.96 -1.91 16.54
N LYS A 88 21.77 -2.59 17.67
CA LYS A 88 22.83 -3.06 18.56
C LYS A 88 22.63 -4.55 18.83
N GLY A 89 23.74 -5.27 18.96
CA GLY A 89 23.70 -6.71 19.18
C GLY A 89 23.47 -7.52 17.91
N ARG A 90 23.18 -8.79 18.08
CA ARG A 90 22.92 -9.76 17.03
C ARG A 90 21.57 -10.44 17.28
N SER A 91 20.64 -10.28 16.36
CA SER A 91 19.33 -10.91 16.45
C SER A 91 19.39 -12.41 16.23
N GLY A 92 18.60 -13.18 16.96
CA GLY A 92 18.46 -14.62 16.79
C GLY A 92 17.89 -14.98 15.42
N SER A 93 18.32 -16.11 14.89
CA SER A 93 17.74 -16.68 13.67
C SER A 93 16.25 -16.89 13.86
N LEU A 94 15.45 -16.57 12.85
CA LEU A 94 13.99 -16.61 12.89
C LEU A 94 13.31 -15.67 13.92
N SER A 95 14.03 -14.75 14.55
CA SER A 95 13.40 -13.81 15.50
C SER A 95 12.29 -12.96 14.85
N SER A 96 12.30 -12.79 13.54
CA SER A 96 11.25 -12.10 12.78
C SER A 96 9.88 -12.79 12.80
N ILE A 97 9.80 -14.08 13.13
CA ILE A 97 8.52 -14.82 13.21
C ILE A 97 7.61 -14.36 14.37
N PHE A 98 8.17 -13.64 15.34
CA PHE A 98 7.40 -13.06 16.45
C PHE A 98 6.69 -11.75 16.09
N PHE A 99 6.91 -11.26 14.88
CA PHE A 99 6.38 -9.96 14.42
C PHE A 99 5.56 -10.15 13.16
N GLU A 100 4.37 -9.59 13.17
CA GLU A 100 3.49 -9.58 12.00
C GLU A 100 3.48 -8.20 11.34
N SER A 101 3.27 -8.18 10.03
CA SER A 101 3.18 -6.97 9.24
C SER A 101 1.72 -6.65 8.90
N LEU A 102 1.44 -5.44 8.44
CA LEU A 102 0.12 -5.09 7.91
C LEU A 102 -0.28 -6.00 6.74
N LEU A 103 0.68 -6.32 5.88
CA LEU A 103 0.51 -7.20 4.71
C LEU A 103 1.57 -8.29 4.73
N THR A 104 1.29 -9.41 4.05
CA THR A 104 2.23 -10.52 3.85
C THR A 104 2.24 -10.97 2.40
N GLY A 105 3.43 -11.34 1.91
CA GLY A 105 3.58 -11.98 0.60
C GLY A 105 3.24 -13.47 0.66
N THR A 106 3.19 -14.10 -0.52
CA THR A 106 3.02 -15.54 -0.68
C THR A 106 4.20 -16.13 -1.44
N SER A 107 4.42 -17.45 -1.31
CA SER A 107 5.54 -18.13 -1.99
C SER A 107 5.25 -18.44 -3.47
N ASP A 108 4.02 -18.33 -3.89
CA ASP A 108 3.54 -18.74 -5.22
C ASP A 108 3.03 -17.56 -6.08
N GLU A 109 3.26 -16.33 -5.60
CA GLU A 109 2.89 -15.12 -6.33
C GLU A 109 3.91 -14.00 -6.10
N ILE A 110 4.65 -13.68 -7.13
CA ILE A 110 5.71 -12.67 -7.07
C ILE A 110 5.12 -11.26 -7.14
N GLY A 111 5.57 -10.37 -6.24
CA GLY A 111 5.18 -8.97 -6.25
C GLY A 111 3.76 -8.69 -5.78
N SER A 112 3.13 -9.66 -5.12
CA SER A 112 1.83 -9.52 -4.47
C SER A 112 1.96 -9.59 -2.97
N ALA A 113 1.06 -8.87 -2.27
CA ALA A 113 0.94 -8.91 -0.82
C ALA A 113 -0.54 -8.84 -0.42
N TYR A 114 -0.89 -9.60 0.59
CA TYR A 114 -2.25 -9.76 1.11
C TYR A 114 -2.35 -9.22 2.53
N GLY A 115 -3.54 -8.77 2.91
CA GLY A 115 -3.79 -8.30 4.26
C GLY A 115 -3.52 -9.36 5.32
N LEU A 116 -2.67 -9.04 6.31
CA LEU A 116 -2.39 -9.87 7.48
C LEU A 116 -2.98 -9.21 8.72
N VAL A 117 -2.29 -8.27 9.36
CA VAL A 117 -2.83 -7.46 10.45
C VAL A 117 -3.86 -6.45 9.92
N ALA A 118 -3.67 -5.92 8.72
CA ALA A 118 -4.71 -5.21 8.00
C ALA A 118 -5.67 -6.20 7.33
N LYS A 119 -6.96 -5.94 7.40
CA LYS A 119 -8.00 -6.72 6.69
C LYS A 119 -8.09 -6.33 5.22
N SER A 120 -7.96 -5.04 4.93
CA SER A 120 -8.03 -4.47 3.59
C SER A 120 -7.28 -3.15 3.52
N MET A 121 -7.08 -2.67 2.31
CA MET A 121 -6.52 -1.35 2.04
C MET A 121 -7.38 -0.60 1.04
N GLU A 122 -7.28 0.73 1.10
CA GLU A 122 -7.89 1.66 0.15
C GLU A 122 -6.80 2.58 -0.39
N TYR A 123 -6.72 2.74 -1.70
CA TYR A 123 -5.72 3.58 -2.35
C TYR A 123 -6.23 4.09 -3.70
N PRO A 124 -5.78 5.26 -4.17
CA PRO A 124 -6.09 5.75 -5.50
C PRO A 124 -5.26 5.00 -6.56
N LYS A 125 -5.67 5.09 -7.81
CA LYS A 125 -4.99 4.45 -8.93
C LYS A 125 -3.52 4.89 -9.09
N ASP A 126 -3.21 6.13 -8.74
CA ASP A 126 -1.87 6.70 -8.76
C ASP A 126 -1.01 6.32 -7.54
N ARG A 127 -1.61 5.62 -6.55
CA ARG A 127 -0.95 5.17 -5.32
C ARG A 127 -0.33 6.28 -4.48
N SER A 128 -0.86 7.51 -4.57
CA SER A 128 -0.36 8.67 -3.82
C SER A 128 -0.60 8.58 -2.31
N TRP A 129 -1.53 7.75 -1.86
CA TRP A 129 -1.79 7.45 -0.46
C TRP A 129 -2.39 6.06 -0.29
N VAL A 130 -2.38 5.54 0.94
CA VAL A 130 -3.00 4.27 1.30
C VAL A 130 -3.64 4.37 2.69
N ILE A 131 -4.83 3.79 2.83
CA ILE A 131 -5.49 3.60 4.13
C ILE A 131 -5.53 2.09 4.40
N PHE A 132 -5.02 1.67 5.56
CA PHE A 132 -5.13 0.29 6.02
C PHE A 132 -6.29 0.16 7.00
N ASN A 133 -7.22 -0.72 6.70
CA ASN A 133 -8.31 -1.08 7.60
C ASN A 133 -7.86 -2.26 8.46
N MET A 134 -7.68 -2.03 9.75
CA MET A 134 -7.18 -3.05 10.68
C MET A 134 -8.18 -4.19 10.88
N ARG A 135 -7.69 -5.41 11.16
CA ARG A 135 -8.53 -6.52 11.60
C ARG A 135 -8.99 -6.28 13.03
N PRO A 136 -10.30 -6.31 13.33
CA PRO A 136 -10.78 -6.15 14.69
C PRO A 136 -10.30 -7.24 15.65
N GLU A 137 -10.00 -8.43 15.11
CA GLU A 137 -9.52 -9.59 15.85
C GLU A 137 -7.99 -9.61 16.06
N ALA A 138 -7.25 -8.65 15.50
CA ALA A 138 -5.80 -8.56 15.68
C ALA A 138 -5.43 -8.26 17.12
N LYS A 139 -4.51 -9.05 17.67
CA LYS A 139 -4.09 -8.98 19.08
C LYS A 139 -2.61 -9.24 19.24
N PHE A 140 -2.04 -8.66 20.27
CA PHE A 140 -0.72 -9.04 20.76
C PHE A 140 -0.74 -10.42 21.45
N SER A 141 0.45 -10.98 21.71
CA SER A 141 0.60 -12.30 22.35
C SER A 141 0.00 -12.37 23.76
N ASP A 142 -0.19 -11.24 24.43
CA ASP A 142 -0.84 -11.12 25.75
C ASP A 142 -2.36 -10.95 25.65
N ASN A 143 -2.94 -11.07 24.46
CA ASN A 143 -4.35 -10.87 24.12
C ASN A 143 -4.84 -9.41 24.15
N THR A 144 -3.99 -8.41 24.34
CA THR A 144 -4.40 -7.02 24.19
C THR A 144 -4.71 -6.72 22.72
N PRO A 145 -5.74 -5.91 22.42
CA PRO A 145 -6.05 -5.53 21.03
C PRO A 145 -4.88 -4.78 20.37
N LEU A 146 -4.61 -5.10 19.11
CA LEU A 146 -3.66 -4.36 18.29
C LEU A 146 -4.40 -3.25 17.54
N THR A 147 -3.98 -2.02 17.71
CA THR A 147 -4.66 -0.82 17.20
C THR A 147 -3.85 -0.09 16.13
N ALA A 148 -4.46 0.88 15.46
CA ALA A 148 -3.75 1.74 14.51
C ALA A 148 -2.68 2.59 15.20
N GLU A 149 -2.89 2.98 16.47
CA GLU A 149 -1.93 3.72 17.28
C GLU A 149 -0.65 2.91 17.52
N ASP A 150 -0.75 1.59 17.71
CA ASP A 150 0.40 0.69 17.87
C ASP A 150 1.21 0.60 16.58
N VAL A 151 0.53 0.56 15.44
CA VAL A 151 1.16 0.62 14.12
C VAL A 151 1.90 1.94 13.94
N MET A 152 1.26 3.05 14.24
CA MET A 152 1.87 4.38 14.16
C MET A 152 3.03 4.55 15.12
N PHE A 153 2.94 4.01 16.34
CA PHE A 153 4.05 3.98 17.29
C PHE A 153 5.25 3.23 16.72
N SER A 154 5.02 2.01 16.22
CA SER A 154 6.08 1.18 15.62
C SER A 154 6.75 1.88 14.44
N TYR A 155 5.95 2.52 13.59
CA TYR A 155 6.41 3.26 12.43
C TYR A 155 7.32 4.44 12.83
N LYS A 156 6.87 5.28 13.75
CA LYS A 156 7.66 6.41 14.28
C LYS A 156 8.94 5.94 14.95
N LEU A 157 8.88 4.85 15.72
CA LEU A 157 10.06 4.30 16.37
C LEU A 157 11.09 3.80 15.35
N LEU A 158 10.65 3.12 14.28
CA LEU A 158 11.53 2.68 13.20
C LEU A 158 12.10 3.84 12.39
N GLN A 159 11.34 4.91 12.20
CA GLN A 159 11.81 6.14 11.57
C GLN A 159 12.91 6.81 12.39
N GLU A 160 12.73 6.92 13.71
CA GLU A 160 13.70 7.59 14.59
C GLU A 160 14.93 6.73 14.91
N LYS A 161 14.72 5.45 15.22
CA LYS A 161 15.72 4.55 15.83
C LYS A 161 15.95 3.25 15.07
N GLY A 162 15.24 3.01 13.97
CA GLY A 162 15.37 1.80 13.18
C GLY A 162 16.69 1.70 12.42
N LEU A 163 16.89 0.56 11.77
CA LEU A 163 18.02 0.32 10.89
C LEU A 163 18.10 1.41 9.80
N PRO A 164 19.29 1.85 9.38
CA PRO A 164 19.44 2.89 8.36
C PRO A 164 18.67 2.61 7.07
N SER A 165 18.55 1.34 6.66
CA SER A 165 17.76 0.92 5.50
C SER A 165 16.27 1.22 5.65
N PHE A 166 15.69 1.00 6.84
CA PHE A 166 14.29 1.34 7.12
C PHE A 166 14.08 2.85 7.12
N ARG A 167 14.95 3.59 7.81
CA ARG A 167 14.85 5.05 7.87
C ARG A 167 14.90 5.69 6.48
N ALA A 168 15.83 5.26 5.64
CA ALA A 168 15.98 5.78 4.29
C ALA A 168 14.73 5.54 3.40
N VAL A 169 14.06 4.40 3.56
CA VAL A 169 12.79 4.13 2.84
C VAL A 169 11.68 5.01 3.37
N ILE A 170 11.53 5.11 4.69
CA ILE A 170 10.48 5.91 5.32
C ILE A 170 10.62 7.38 4.95
N GLU A 171 11.82 7.95 5.05
CA GLU A 171 12.10 9.36 4.72
C GLU A 171 11.86 9.69 3.24
N LYS A 172 12.00 8.71 2.35
CA LYS A 172 11.87 8.93 0.91
C LYS A 172 10.44 8.72 0.39
N GLU A 173 9.73 7.74 0.94
CA GLU A 173 8.48 7.24 0.37
C GLU A 173 7.24 7.66 1.17
N ILE A 174 7.41 8.27 2.35
CA ILE A 174 6.28 8.53 3.25
C ILE A 174 6.45 9.91 3.90
N ASP A 175 5.49 10.78 3.68
CA ASP A 175 5.36 12.11 4.25
C ASP A 175 4.65 12.09 5.62
#